data_7ffd7e2980263f44748cd19fd30dc42c
#
_entry.id   7ffd7e2980263f44748cd19fd30dc42c
#
_cell.length_a   1.000
_cell.length_b   1.000
_cell.length_c   1.000
_cell.angle_alpha   90.00
_cell.angle_beta   90.00
_cell.angle_gamma   90.00
#
_symmetry.space_group_name_H-M   'P 1'
#
loop_
_entity.id
_entity.type
_entity.pdbx_description
1 polymer ?
#
loop_
_entity_poly.entity_id
_entity_poly.type
_entity_poly.pdbx_seq_one_letter_code
_entity_poly.pdbx_strand_id
1 'polypeptide(L)'
;MIIALKRDIRQEEKEHLISWLESYGVRTHVSEGEYQTVIGLVGDTTRIDTDLISGLDIVQSVTRISEPFKKANRKFHPDDTVVQVTDQVAFGGGNFQIIAGPCSVETEDQVETIAKAVKESGAGMLRGGAFKPRTSPYDFQGLHGEGIRILLEVKKRTGMPIITEIMDIGHLPLFEQVDVIQVGARNMQNFELLKELGRIRKPILLKRGLANNIKELLMSAEYIMAGGNEQIILCERGVRTFETYTRNTLDLSAVAVLHELSHLPVVVDPSHATGAARYVKPMAMAAAACGADGLMIEVHNDPKHALCDGPQSLTPEQFDDVAKAVMKIRKALVSD
;
A
#
# COMPACT_ATOMS: atom_id res chain seq x y z
N MET A 1 -23.88 5.12 -4.16
CA MET A 1 -24.45 4.74 -5.47
C MET A 1 -23.42 5.08 -6.54
N ILE A 2 -23.28 4.27 -7.56
CA ILE A 2 -22.41 4.51 -8.72
C ILE A 2 -23.29 4.60 -9.98
N ILE A 3 -22.98 5.58 -10.80
CA ILE A 3 -23.59 5.77 -12.12
C ILE A 3 -22.47 5.67 -13.15
N ALA A 4 -22.52 4.67 -14.01
CA ALA A 4 -21.61 4.53 -15.13
C ALA A 4 -22.24 5.20 -16.35
N LEU A 5 -21.48 6.07 -17.02
CA LEU A 5 -21.93 6.80 -18.19
C LEU A 5 -21.58 6.05 -19.47
N LYS A 6 -22.37 6.25 -20.53
CA LYS A 6 -22.02 5.77 -21.88
C LYS A 6 -20.78 6.49 -22.40
N ARG A 7 -20.15 5.93 -23.43
CA ARG A 7 -19.07 6.58 -24.16
C ARG A 7 -19.61 7.76 -24.98
N ASP A 8 -18.75 8.72 -25.24
CA ASP A 8 -19.01 9.84 -26.16
C ASP A 8 -20.17 10.77 -25.76
N ILE A 9 -20.40 10.92 -24.42
CA ILE A 9 -21.35 11.89 -23.90
C ILE A 9 -20.79 13.31 -24.00
N ARG A 10 -21.67 14.30 -24.24
CA ARG A 10 -21.27 15.70 -24.25
C ARG A 10 -20.98 16.18 -22.83
N GLN A 11 -19.97 17.05 -22.70
CA GLN A 11 -19.58 17.61 -21.41
C GLN A 11 -20.75 18.32 -20.70
N GLU A 12 -21.57 19.06 -21.44
CA GLU A 12 -22.74 19.75 -20.92
C GLU A 12 -23.78 18.79 -20.30
N GLU A 13 -23.98 17.62 -20.90
CA GLU A 13 -24.92 16.61 -20.37
C GLU A 13 -24.40 16.01 -19.07
N LYS A 14 -23.08 15.77 -18.99
CA LYS A 14 -22.43 15.30 -17.77
C LYS A 14 -22.56 16.32 -16.64
N GLU A 15 -22.27 17.59 -16.90
CA GLU A 15 -22.36 18.68 -15.92
C GLU A 15 -23.81 18.90 -15.45
N HIS A 16 -24.77 18.80 -16.35
CA HIS A 16 -26.18 18.91 -16.01
C HIS A 16 -26.64 17.76 -15.11
N LEU A 17 -26.21 16.51 -15.40
CA LEU A 17 -26.49 15.36 -14.54
C LEU A 17 -25.87 15.53 -13.15
N ILE A 18 -24.62 15.99 -13.07
CA ILE A 18 -23.92 16.25 -11.80
C ILE A 18 -24.70 17.28 -10.97
N SER A 19 -25.03 18.43 -11.54
CA SER A 19 -25.75 19.50 -10.86
C SER A 19 -27.12 19.04 -10.37
N TRP A 20 -27.82 18.24 -11.18
CA TRP A 20 -29.11 17.68 -10.81
C TRP A 20 -28.96 16.69 -9.63
N LEU A 21 -27.98 15.80 -9.65
CA LEU A 21 -27.71 14.87 -8.55
C LEU A 21 -27.35 15.60 -7.25
N GLU A 22 -26.53 16.65 -7.32
CA GLU A 22 -26.13 17.44 -6.15
C GLU A 22 -27.31 18.21 -5.53
N SER A 23 -28.34 18.51 -6.31
CA SER A 23 -29.57 19.14 -5.80
C SER A 23 -30.32 18.27 -4.79
N TYR A 24 -30.04 16.95 -4.75
CA TYR A 24 -30.57 16.03 -3.74
C TYR A 24 -29.74 16.04 -2.43
N GLY A 25 -28.75 16.92 -2.30
CA GLY A 25 -27.90 17.03 -1.10
C GLY A 25 -26.81 15.98 -1.00
N VAL A 26 -26.50 15.27 -2.08
CA VAL A 26 -25.35 14.37 -2.18
C VAL A 26 -24.16 15.10 -2.80
N ARG A 27 -22.95 14.62 -2.51
CA ARG A 27 -21.73 15.04 -3.20
C ARG A 27 -21.44 14.07 -4.33
N THR A 28 -20.98 14.58 -5.46
CA THR A 28 -20.53 13.78 -6.58
C THR A 28 -19.01 13.63 -6.57
N HIS A 29 -18.52 12.50 -7.00
CA HIS A 29 -17.13 12.24 -7.32
C HIS A 29 -17.08 11.65 -8.73
N VAL A 30 -16.42 12.34 -9.66
CA VAL A 30 -16.30 11.91 -11.05
C VAL A 30 -14.92 11.25 -11.23
N SER A 31 -14.92 10.02 -11.71
CA SER A 31 -13.73 9.29 -12.14
C SER A 31 -13.82 9.13 -13.66
N GLU A 32 -12.88 9.76 -14.38
CA GLU A 32 -12.74 9.66 -15.83
C GLU A 32 -11.63 8.67 -16.17
N GLY A 33 -12.01 7.44 -16.50
CA GLY A 33 -11.11 6.42 -16.97
C GLY A 33 -10.95 6.44 -18.49
N GLU A 34 -9.96 5.75 -19.02
CA GLU A 34 -9.70 5.65 -20.46
C GLU A 34 -10.89 5.08 -21.24
N TYR A 35 -11.64 4.20 -20.62
CA TYR A 35 -12.76 3.47 -21.28
C TYR A 35 -14.14 3.89 -20.80
N GLN A 36 -14.25 4.50 -19.62
CA GLN A 36 -15.54 4.79 -19.00
C GLN A 36 -15.48 5.93 -17.99
N THR A 37 -16.47 6.80 -17.98
CA THR A 37 -16.69 7.79 -16.91
C THR A 37 -17.67 7.26 -15.89
N VAL A 38 -17.33 7.39 -14.62
CA VAL A 38 -18.13 6.94 -13.49
C VAL A 38 -18.40 8.10 -12.54
N ILE A 39 -19.68 8.30 -12.17
CA ILE A 39 -20.07 9.27 -11.13
C ILE A 39 -20.44 8.52 -9.87
N GLY A 40 -19.66 8.70 -8.82
CA GLY A 40 -19.95 8.19 -7.50
C GLY A 40 -20.73 9.18 -6.66
N LEU A 41 -21.81 8.75 -6.01
CA LEU A 41 -22.61 9.56 -5.11
C LEU A 41 -22.24 9.27 -3.66
N VAL A 42 -21.83 10.31 -2.94
CA VAL A 42 -21.43 10.26 -1.53
C VAL A 42 -22.44 11.03 -0.69
N GLY A 43 -23.12 10.33 0.22
CA GLY A 43 -24.18 10.90 1.07
C GLY A 43 -25.39 9.96 1.15
N ASP A 44 -26.51 10.49 1.61
CA ASP A 44 -27.77 9.76 1.67
C ASP A 44 -28.41 9.69 0.28
N THR A 45 -28.28 8.53 -0.37
CA THR A 45 -28.86 8.28 -1.70
C THR A 45 -30.22 7.58 -1.64
N THR A 46 -30.85 7.48 -0.47
CA THR A 46 -32.15 6.78 -0.32
C THR A 46 -33.28 7.48 -1.08
N ARG A 47 -33.19 8.80 -1.23
CA ARG A 47 -34.17 9.65 -1.93
C ARG A 47 -33.97 9.68 -3.45
N ILE A 48 -32.89 9.07 -3.95
CA ILE A 48 -32.57 9.09 -5.38
C ILE A 48 -33.20 7.87 -6.03
N ASP A 49 -34.06 8.12 -7.00
CA ASP A 49 -34.73 7.08 -7.79
C ASP A 49 -33.74 6.49 -8.80
N THR A 50 -33.37 5.21 -8.60
CA THR A 50 -32.44 4.48 -9.48
C THR A 50 -33.05 4.21 -10.86
N ASP A 51 -34.34 4.03 -10.94
CA ASP A 51 -35.01 3.70 -12.21
C ASP A 51 -35.07 4.94 -13.11
N LEU A 52 -35.31 6.12 -12.49
CA LEU A 52 -35.28 7.39 -13.21
C LEU A 52 -33.86 7.66 -13.80
N ILE A 53 -32.81 7.45 -13.02
CA ILE A 53 -31.44 7.65 -13.52
C ILE A 53 -31.07 6.62 -14.59
N SER A 54 -31.46 5.37 -14.40
CA SER A 54 -31.20 4.29 -15.38
C SER A 54 -31.88 4.53 -16.72
N GLY A 55 -32.99 5.29 -16.72
CA GLY A 55 -33.72 5.67 -17.92
C GLY A 55 -33.12 6.83 -18.72
N LEU A 56 -32.07 7.50 -18.20
CA LEU A 56 -31.40 8.59 -18.91
C LEU A 56 -30.53 8.06 -20.05
N ASP A 57 -30.62 8.69 -21.23
CA ASP A 57 -29.91 8.25 -22.44
C ASP A 57 -28.39 8.21 -22.28
N ILE A 58 -27.82 9.04 -21.42
CA ILE A 58 -26.37 9.13 -21.14
C ILE A 58 -25.88 8.10 -20.12
N VAL A 59 -26.78 7.40 -19.43
CA VAL A 59 -26.45 6.43 -18.38
C VAL A 59 -26.37 5.02 -18.98
N GLN A 60 -25.28 4.33 -18.67
CA GLN A 60 -25.08 2.94 -19.03
C GLN A 60 -25.64 2.00 -17.96
N SER A 61 -25.35 2.30 -16.69
CA SER A 61 -25.85 1.52 -15.55
C SER A 61 -25.85 2.32 -14.26
N VAL A 62 -26.73 1.93 -13.33
CA VAL A 62 -26.79 2.46 -11.96
C VAL A 62 -26.63 1.30 -10.98
N THR A 63 -25.68 1.39 -10.07
CA THR A 63 -25.41 0.35 -9.07
C THR A 63 -25.45 0.94 -7.67
N ARG A 64 -26.31 0.40 -6.79
CA ARG A 64 -26.23 0.71 -5.35
C ARG A 64 -25.08 -0.10 -4.75
N ILE A 65 -24.11 0.60 -4.15
CA ILE A 65 -23.02 -0.06 -3.46
C ILE A 65 -23.45 -0.40 -2.05
N SER A 66 -23.37 -1.67 -1.73
CA SER A 66 -23.59 -2.21 -0.39
C SER A 66 -22.32 -2.21 0.47
N GLU A 67 -21.13 -2.13 -0.17
CA GLU A 67 -19.86 -2.07 0.52
C GLU A 67 -19.67 -0.72 1.24
N PRO A 68 -19.15 -0.72 2.48
CA PRO A 68 -19.02 0.49 3.28
C PRO A 68 -17.85 1.39 2.84
N PHE A 69 -16.88 0.85 2.07
CA PHE A 69 -15.79 1.63 1.44
C PHE A 69 -16.23 2.04 0.01
N LYS A 70 -16.00 3.28 -0.35
CA LYS A 70 -16.44 3.89 -1.62
C LYS A 70 -15.26 4.31 -2.48
N LYS A 71 -14.42 5.22 -1.97
CA LYS A 71 -13.25 5.71 -2.69
C LYS A 71 -12.24 4.59 -3.00
N ALA A 72 -12.02 3.68 -2.05
CA ALA A 72 -11.16 2.52 -2.23
C ALA A 72 -11.79 1.40 -3.10
N ASN A 73 -13.04 1.53 -3.54
CA ASN A 73 -13.77 0.49 -4.25
C ASN A 73 -13.53 0.57 -5.76
N ARG A 74 -13.14 -0.55 -6.39
CA ARG A 74 -12.92 -0.63 -7.84
C ARG A 74 -14.17 -0.25 -8.67
N LYS A 75 -15.36 -0.49 -8.15
CA LYS A 75 -16.61 -0.07 -8.83
C LYS A 75 -16.73 1.46 -8.91
N PHE A 76 -16.07 2.18 -8.00
CA PHE A 76 -16.06 3.63 -7.97
C PHE A 76 -14.90 4.22 -8.79
N HIS A 77 -13.78 3.49 -8.87
CA HIS A 77 -12.58 3.83 -9.64
C HIS A 77 -12.14 2.58 -10.42
N PRO A 78 -12.63 2.37 -11.67
CA PRO A 78 -12.42 1.13 -12.41
C PRO A 78 -10.97 0.85 -12.78
N ASP A 79 -10.19 1.88 -13.09
CA ASP A 79 -8.79 1.77 -13.51
C ASP A 79 -7.86 1.57 -12.30
N ASP A 80 -6.73 0.92 -12.52
CA ASP A 80 -5.74 0.74 -11.47
C ASP A 80 -5.11 2.07 -11.06
N THR A 81 -4.98 2.30 -9.76
CA THR A 81 -4.24 3.44 -9.25
C THR A 81 -2.74 3.20 -9.39
N VAL A 82 -2.05 4.16 -10.00
CA VAL A 82 -0.59 4.23 -10.01
C VAL A 82 -0.12 5.20 -8.94
N VAL A 83 0.56 4.68 -7.92
CA VAL A 83 1.18 5.50 -6.86
C VAL A 83 2.60 5.82 -7.26
N GLN A 84 2.82 7.05 -7.72
CA GLN A 84 4.15 7.53 -8.12
C GLN A 84 4.93 8.00 -6.88
N VAL A 85 6.12 7.42 -6.66
CA VAL A 85 7.03 7.79 -5.56
C VAL A 85 8.13 8.71 -6.07
N THR A 86 8.76 8.34 -7.18
CA THR A 86 9.76 9.14 -7.92
C THR A 86 9.56 8.91 -9.41
N ASP A 87 10.29 9.61 -10.27
CA ASP A 87 10.21 9.40 -11.73
C ASP A 87 10.50 7.94 -12.16
N GLN A 88 11.20 7.17 -11.32
CA GLN A 88 11.61 5.80 -11.61
C GLN A 88 10.90 4.74 -10.76
N VAL A 89 10.18 5.13 -9.73
CA VAL A 89 9.54 4.21 -8.75
C VAL A 89 8.06 4.49 -8.66
N ALA A 90 7.26 3.53 -9.11
CA ALA A 90 5.80 3.56 -9.03
C ALA A 90 5.26 2.17 -8.65
N PHE A 91 4.08 2.13 -8.05
CA PHE A 91 3.35 0.89 -7.69
C PHE A 91 1.98 0.88 -8.37
N GLY A 92 1.53 -0.31 -8.80
CA GLY A 92 0.24 -0.47 -9.48
C GLY A 92 0.29 -0.16 -10.98
N GLY A 93 -0.78 -0.44 -11.70
CA GLY A 93 -0.87 -0.22 -13.15
C GLY A 93 0.20 -1.00 -13.94
N GLY A 94 0.53 -2.21 -13.53
CA GLY A 94 1.57 -3.05 -14.13
C GLY A 94 2.99 -2.81 -13.59
N ASN A 95 3.23 -1.73 -12.84
CA ASN A 95 4.51 -1.50 -12.17
C ASN A 95 4.72 -2.48 -11.02
N PHE A 96 5.96 -2.94 -10.87
CA PHE A 96 6.36 -3.84 -9.79
C PHE A 96 7.63 -3.34 -9.12
N GLN A 97 7.62 -3.24 -7.79
CA GLN A 97 8.77 -2.74 -7.03
C GLN A 97 9.16 -3.67 -5.89
N ILE A 98 10.46 -3.72 -5.59
CA ILE A 98 10.96 -4.38 -4.39
C ILE A 98 11.43 -3.31 -3.40
N ILE A 99 10.84 -3.35 -2.22
CA ILE A 99 11.21 -2.54 -1.05
C ILE A 99 12.10 -3.41 -0.17
N ALA A 100 13.36 -3.04 0.03
CA ALA A 100 14.28 -3.87 0.81
C ALA A 100 15.11 -3.03 1.78
N GLY A 101 15.53 -3.63 2.89
CA GLY A 101 16.37 -2.97 3.89
C GLY A 101 16.20 -3.54 5.29
N PRO A 102 16.88 -2.98 6.32
CA PRO A 102 16.88 -3.55 7.65
C PRO A 102 15.54 -3.40 8.37
N CYS A 103 15.22 -4.32 9.27
CA CYS A 103 14.05 -4.19 10.16
C CYS A 103 14.13 -2.89 10.96
N SER A 104 15.26 -2.63 11.58
CA SER A 104 15.55 -1.41 12.33
C SER A 104 16.79 -0.70 11.80
N VAL A 105 16.79 0.62 11.88
CA VAL A 105 17.97 1.45 11.73
C VAL A 105 18.79 1.31 13.01
N GLU A 106 20.02 0.82 12.92
CA GLU A 106 20.90 0.57 14.06
C GLU A 106 22.14 1.46 14.03
N THR A 107 22.79 1.54 12.86
CA THR A 107 23.93 2.45 12.61
C THR A 107 23.86 2.98 11.17
N GLU A 108 24.56 4.08 10.92
CA GLU A 108 24.65 4.66 9.57
C GLU A 108 25.36 3.71 8.60
N ASP A 109 26.47 3.09 9.05
CA ASP A 109 27.25 2.12 8.26
C ASP A 109 26.40 0.88 7.88
N GLN A 110 25.63 0.34 8.83
CA GLN A 110 24.70 -0.77 8.57
C GLN A 110 23.73 -0.39 7.45
N VAL A 111 23.05 0.75 7.57
CA VAL A 111 22.01 1.16 6.60
C VAL A 111 22.63 1.44 5.24
N GLU A 112 23.79 2.09 5.18
CA GLU A 112 24.47 2.40 3.92
C GLU A 112 24.98 1.14 3.21
N THR A 113 25.56 0.20 3.95
CA THR A 113 26.03 -1.09 3.43
C THR A 113 24.88 -1.87 2.82
N ILE A 114 23.75 -1.98 3.56
CA ILE A 114 22.56 -2.67 3.07
C ILE A 114 21.95 -1.94 1.86
N ALA A 115 21.84 -0.60 1.91
CA ALA A 115 21.27 0.19 0.83
C ALA A 115 22.00 -0.02 -0.51
N LYS A 116 23.34 -0.01 -0.48
CA LYS A 116 24.15 -0.28 -1.68
C LYS A 116 23.89 -1.68 -2.23
N ALA A 117 23.92 -2.69 -1.38
CA ALA A 117 23.72 -4.08 -1.79
C ALA A 117 22.33 -4.33 -2.35
N VAL A 118 21.26 -3.85 -1.69
CA VAL A 118 19.89 -4.05 -2.19
C VAL A 118 19.61 -3.27 -3.46
N LYS A 119 20.21 -2.09 -3.65
CA LYS A 119 20.14 -1.30 -4.87
C LYS A 119 20.77 -2.05 -6.04
N GLU A 120 21.98 -2.60 -5.87
CA GLU A 120 22.66 -3.40 -6.89
C GLU A 120 21.85 -4.64 -7.29
N SER A 121 21.12 -5.23 -6.35
CA SER A 121 20.24 -6.37 -6.58
C SER A 121 18.85 -5.99 -7.16
N GLY A 122 18.61 -4.70 -7.44
CA GLY A 122 17.40 -4.23 -8.12
C GLY A 122 16.25 -3.80 -7.20
N ALA A 123 16.47 -3.56 -5.91
CA ALA A 123 15.47 -2.91 -5.07
C ALA A 123 15.26 -1.45 -5.49
N GLY A 124 13.99 -1.05 -5.66
CA GLY A 124 13.64 0.32 -6.01
C GLY A 124 13.56 1.26 -4.82
N MET A 125 13.38 0.73 -3.60
CA MET A 125 13.24 1.53 -2.38
C MET A 125 13.99 0.90 -1.20
N LEU A 126 14.54 1.78 -0.35
CA LEU A 126 15.13 1.40 0.93
C LEU A 126 14.08 1.50 2.05
N ARG A 127 13.91 0.41 2.82
CA ARG A 127 13.14 0.44 4.07
C ARG A 127 14.06 0.44 5.28
N GLY A 128 13.61 1.04 6.37
CA GLY A 128 14.26 0.95 7.67
C GLY A 128 13.35 1.49 8.76
N GLY A 129 13.18 0.75 9.86
CA GLY A 129 12.37 1.22 11.00
C GLY A 129 13.18 2.16 11.90
N ALA A 130 12.83 3.44 11.93
CA ALA A 130 13.41 4.40 12.89
C ALA A 130 12.72 4.32 14.25
N PHE A 131 11.45 4.00 14.28
CA PHE A 131 10.64 3.71 15.47
C PHE A 131 10.22 2.24 15.47
N LYS A 132 10.21 1.61 16.62
CA LYS A 132 9.89 0.17 16.75
C LYS A 132 8.77 -0.06 17.77
N PRO A 133 7.55 -0.48 17.31
CA PRO A 133 6.49 -0.88 18.23
C PRO A 133 6.82 -2.24 18.82
N ARG A 134 7.24 -2.29 20.07
CA ARG A 134 7.64 -3.53 20.75
C ARG A 134 6.58 -3.98 21.73
N THR A 135 6.42 -5.31 21.86
CA THR A 135 5.52 -5.89 22.88
C THR A 135 6.14 -5.73 24.28
N SER A 136 7.47 -5.83 24.38
CA SER A 136 8.20 -5.59 25.64
C SER A 136 8.77 -4.15 25.64
N PRO A 137 8.59 -3.39 26.74
CA PRO A 137 9.18 -2.06 26.86
C PRO A 137 10.72 -2.10 27.03
N TYR A 138 11.30 -3.27 27.29
CA TYR A 138 12.72 -3.46 27.47
C TYR A 138 13.46 -3.79 26.16
N ASP A 139 12.73 -4.09 25.08
CA ASP A 139 13.31 -4.32 23.77
C ASP A 139 13.78 -3.01 23.13
N PHE A 140 14.66 -3.11 22.14
CA PHE A 140 15.12 -1.96 21.36
C PHE A 140 13.95 -1.20 20.71
N GLN A 141 13.78 0.07 21.06
CA GLN A 141 12.65 0.92 20.64
C GLN A 141 12.91 1.67 19.33
N GLY A 142 14.09 1.52 18.73
CA GLY A 142 14.55 2.29 17.58
C GLY A 142 15.34 3.54 17.97
N LEU A 143 15.96 4.15 16.98
CA LEU A 143 16.74 5.38 17.15
C LEU A 143 15.89 6.65 17.04
N HIS A 144 14.58 6.53 16.82
CA HIS A 144 13.65 7.64 16.72
C HIS A 144 14.07 8.67 15.64
N GLY A 145 14.09 9.96 15.97
CA GLY A 145 14.50 11.02 15.03
C GLY A 145 15.91 10.86 14.47
N GLU A 146 16.84 10.29 15.24
CA GLU A 146 18.18 9.98 14.76
C GLU A 146 18.13 8.90 13.67
N GLY A 147 17.27 7.89 13.81
CA GLY A 147 17.08 6.87 12.77
C GLY A 147 16.54 7.47 11.45
N ILE A 148 15.65 8.47 11.54
CA ILE A 148 15.19 9.19 10.34
C ILE A 148 16.34 9.99 9.72
N ARG A 149 17.15 10.68 10.53
CA ARG A 149 18.34 11.41 10.05
C ARG A 149 19.28 10.48 9.27
N ILE A 150 19.59 9.33 9.82
CA ILE A 150 20.44 8.32 9.16
C ILE A 150 19.84 7.89 7.81
N LEU A 151 18.54 7.57 7.76
CA LEU A 151 17.88 7.20 6.51
C LEU A 151 17.96 8.31 5.45
N LEU A 152 17.79 9.56 5.85
CA LEU A 152 17.89 10.72 4.95
C LEU A 152 19.31 10.94 4.42
N GLU A 153 20.34 10.75 5.25
CA GLU A 153 21.74 10.83 4.81
C GLU A 153 22.07 9.70 3.82
N VAL A 154 21.64 8.47 4.10
CA VAL A 154 21.86 7.34 3.18
C VAL A 154 21.07 7.54 1.88
N LYS A 155 19.84 8.08 1.94
CA LYS A 155 19.07 8.47 0.73
C LYS A 155 19.87 9.44 -0.14
N LYS A 156 20.47 10.49 0.44
CA LYS A 156 21.27 11.47 -0.31
C LYS A 156 22.48 10.82 -1.02
N ARG A 157 23.16 9.86 -0.36
CA ARG A 157 24.35 9.19 -0.92
C ARG A 157 24.01 8.14 -1.97
N THR A 158 22.91 7.40 -1.77
CA THR A 158 22.53 6.28 -2.64
C THR A 158 21.53 6.66 -3.74
N GLY A 159 20.80 7.77 -3.56
CA GLY A 159 19.71 8.16 -4.43
C GLY A 159 18.46 7.26 -4.30
N MET A 160 18.43 6.30 -3.35
CA MET A 160 17.25 5.45 -3.14
C MET A 160 16.17 6.21 -2.39
N PRO A 161 14.90 6.20 -2.86
CA PRO A 161 13.79 6.68 -2.06
C PRO A 161 13.60 5.79 -0.84
N ILE A 162 13.12 6.40 0.25
CA ILE A 162 13.01 5.73 1.55
C ILE A 162 11.56 5.58 2.01
N ILE A 163 11.31 4.48 2.72
CA ILE A 163 10.08 4.23 3.45
C ILE A 163 10.38 3.90 4.91
N THR A 164 9.68 4.54 5.83
CA THR A 164 9.79 4.25 7.27
C THR A 164 8.45 4.37 7.97
N GLU A 165 8.30 3.66 9.10
CA GLU A 165 7.05 3.59 9.86
C GLU A 165 6.84 4.80 10.75
N ILE A 166 5.64 5.39 10.69
CA ILE A 166 5.17 6.38 11.64
C ILE A 166 4.40 5.72 12.78
N MET A 167 4.67 6.14 14.01
CA MET A 167 4.02 5.59 15.20
C MET A 167 2.96 6.52 15.79
N ASP A 168 3.18 7.83 15.70
CA ASP A 168 2.36 8.85 16.32
C ASP A 168 2.28 10.11 15.46
N ILE A 169 1.16 10.84 15.58
CA ILE A 169 0.93 12.09 14.85
C ILE A 169 2.01 13.13 15.16
N GLY A 170 2.48 13.20 16.40
CA GLY A 170 3.53 14.12 16.84
C GLY A 170 4.86 13.93 16.11
N HIS A 171 5.08 12.77 15.48
CA HIS A 171 6.27 12.48 14.68
C HIS A 171 6.17 13.02 13.25
N LEU A 172 4.99 13.42 12.77
CA LEU A 172 4.76 13.79 11.38
C LEU A 172 5.74 14.86 10.83
N PRO A 173 6.15 15.88 11.60
CA PRO A 173 7.16 16.84 11.13
C PRO A 173 8.51 16.22 10.74
N LEU A 174 8.89 15.09 11.35
CA LEU A 174 10.13 14.38 11.01
C LEU A 174 10.08 13.69 9.64
N PHE A 175 8.87 13.48 9.10
CA PHE A 175 8.63 12.75 7.85
C PHE A 175 8.58 13.64 6.60
N GLU A 176 8.89 14.94 6.73
CA GLU A 176 8.80 15.88 5.59
C GLU A 176 9.62 15.44 4.38
N GLN A 177 10.81 14.86 4.58
CA GLN A 177 11.71 14.40 3.51
C GLN A 177 11.64 12.87 3.25
N VAL A 178 10.78 12.15 3.96
CA VAL A 178 10.51 10.72 3.73
C VAL A 178 9.61 10.59 2.50
N ASP A 179 9.90 9.64 1.61
CA ASP A 179 9.16 9.50 0.33
C ASP A 179 7.83 8.77 0.51
N VAL A 180 7.82 7.69 1.29
CA VAL A 180 6.62 6.92 1.61
C VAL A 180 6.51 6.74 3.12
N ILE A 181 5.34 7.02 3.68
CA ILE A 181 5.07 6.79 5.10
C ILE A 181 4.42 5.42 5.26
N GLN A 182 5.02 4.56 6.08
CA GLN A 182 4.42 3.28 6.43
C GLN A 182 3.53 3.42 7.67
N VAL A 183 2.30 2.91 7.57
CA VAL A 183 1.44 2.62 8.73
C VAL A 183 1.60 1.15 9.09
N GLY A 184 2.15 0.87 10.26
CA GLY A 184 2.38 -0.49 10.74
C GLY A 184 1.08 -1.23 11.04
N ALA A 185 1.15 -2.56 11.05
CA ALA A 185 -0.01 -3.43 11.28
C ALA A 185 -0.75 -3.15 12.60
N ARG A 186 -0.03 -2.71 13.65
CA ARG A 186 -0.64 -2.35 14.95
C ARG A 186 -1.38 -1.01 14.91
N ASN A 187 -1.07 -0.15 13.93
CA ASN A 187 -1.68 1.17 13.73
C ASN A 187 -2.70 1.21 12.58
N MET A 188 -3.01 0.05 11.95
CA MET A 188 -3.98 -0.01 10.84
C MET A 188 -5.34 0.61 11.22
N GLN A 189 -5.76 0.48 12.46
CA GLN A 189 -7.02 1.02 12.99
C GLN A 189 -6.82 2.22 13.92
N ASN A 190 -5.66 2.86 13.89
CA ASN A 190 -5.47 4.15 14.57
C ASN A 190 -6.10 5.26 13.71
N PHE A 191 -7.42 5.39 13.78
CA PHE A 191 -8.19 6.27 12.91
C PHE A 191 -7.80 7.76 13.03
N GLU A 192 -7.34 8.20 14.18
CA GLU A 192 -6.85 9.58 14.33
C GLU A 192 -5.57 9.80 13.52
N LEU A 193 -4.62 8.85 13.57
CA LEU A 193 -3.44 8.87 12.72
C LEU A 193 -3.82 8.84 11.23
N LEU A 194 -4.76 7.95 10.85
CA LEU A 194 -5.19 7.81 9.45
C LEU A 194 -5.84 9.08 8.90
N LYS A 195 -6.64 9.79 9.71
CA LYS A 195 -7.24 11.08 9.33
C LYS A 195 -6.18 12.14 9.05
N GLU A 196 -5.14 12.24 9.89
CA GLU A 196 -4.06 13.20 9.66
C GLU A 196 -3.24 12.85 8.42
N LEU A 197 -2.93 11.55 8.20
CA LEU A 197 -2.27 11.08 6.98
C LEU A 197 -3.12 11.32 5.72
N GLY A 198 -4.44 11.38 5.85
CA GLY A 198 -5.35 11.76 4.78
C GLY A 198 -5.22 13.23 4.33
N ARG A 199 -4.70 14.11 5.18
CA ARG A 199 -4.54 15.55 4.89
C ARG A 199 -3.22 15.89 4.18
N ILE A 200 -2.26 14.99 4.19
CA ILE A 200 -0.96 15.19 3.55
C ILE A 200 -0.95 14.64 2.12
N ARG A 201 0.05 15.03 1.31
CA ARG A 201 0.17 14.64 -0.10
C ARG A 201 1.36 13.69 -0.33
N LYS A 202 1.52 12.72 0.57
CA LYS A 202 2.59 11.71 0.48
C LYS A 202 1.98 10.31 0.30
N PRO A 203 2.64 9.44 -0.48
CA PRO A 203 2.27 8.03 -0.53
C PRO A 203 2.28 7.37 0.84
N ILE A 204 1.24 6.59 1.13
CA ILE A 204 1.07 5.85 2.38
C ILE A 204 1.06 4.36 2.07
N LEU A 205 1.97 3.59 2.68
CA LEU A 205 1.89 2.15 2.67
C LEU A 205 1.18 1.69 3.94
N LEU A 206 -0.02 1.11 3.76
CA LEU A 206 -0.89 0.66 4.84
C LEU A 206 -0.79 -0.85 5.02
N LYS A 207 -0.18 -1.30 6.12
CA LYS A 207 -0.05 -2.73 6.44
C LYS A 207 -1.33 -3.27 7.06
N ARG A 208 -1.80 -4.42 6.55
CA ARG A 208 -2.91 -5.17 7.14
C ARG A 208 -2.59 -5.55 8.59
N GLY A 209 -3.56 -5.35 9.46
CA GLY A 209 -3.44 -5.72 10.86
C GLY A 209 -3.40 -7.25 11.08
N LEU A 210 -2.89 -7.66 12.22
CA LEU A 210 -2.58 -9.07 12.55
C LEU A 210 -3.81 -10.00 12.59
N ALA A 211 -5.01 -9.45 12.83
CA ALA A 211 -6.26 -10.19 12.92
C ALA A 211 -7.40 -9.51 12.13
N ASN A 212 -7.04 -8.62 11.21
CA ASN A 212 -8.00 -7.82 10.46
C ASN A 212 -8.38 -8.50 9.14
N ASN A 213 -9.66 -8.46 8.80
CA ASN A 213 -10.15 -8.92 7.52
C ASN A 213 -9.91 -7.87 6.41
N ILE A 214 -10.15 -8.26 5.15
CA ILE A 214 -9.93 -7.40 3.98
C ILE A 214 -10.83 -6.16 4.03
N LYS A 215 -12.08 -6.29 4.46
CA LYS A 215 -13.01 -5.16 4.58
C LYS A 215 -12.49 -4.11 5.57
N GLU A 216 -11.92 -4.52 6.69
CA GLU A 216 -11.34 -3.60 7.68
C GLU A 216 -10.11 -2.88 7.13
N LEU A 217 -9.28 -3.57 6.34
CA LEU A 217 -8.14 -2.94 5.65
C LEU A 217 -8.62 -1.88 4.65
N LEU A 218 -9.63 -2.18 3.84
CA LEU A 218 -10.20 -1.23 2.88
C LEU A 218 -10.91 -0.07 3.57
N MET A 219 -11.55 -0.29 4.72
CA MET A 219 -12.11 0.79 5.53
C MET A 219 -11.02 1.70 6.12
N SER A 220 -9.87 1.15 6.49
CA SER A 220 -8.73 1.96 6.95
C SER A 220 -8.14 2.80 5.81
N ALA A 221 -8.04 2.23 4.60
CA ALA A 221 -7.67 3.01 3.41
C ALA A 221 -8.69 4.12 3.12
N GLU A 222 -9.99 3.83 3.23
CA GLU A 222 -11.06 4.80 3.06
C GLU A 222 -10.94 6.00 4.01
N TYR A 223 -10.50 5.80 5.28
CA TYR A 223 -10.24 6.89 6.23
C TYR A 223 -9.17 7.86 5.70
N ILE A 224 -8.09 7.37 5.13
CA ILE A 224 -7.03 8.18 4.53
C ILE A 224 -7.58 8.91 3.28
N MET A 225 -8.26 8.18 2.39
CA MET A 225 -8.83 8.72 1.15
C MET A 225 -9.90 9.77 1.41
N ALA A 226 -10.69 9.64 2.47
CA ALA A 226 -11.69 10.64 2.87
C ALA A 226 -11.04 11.99 3.24
N GLY A 227 -9.80 12.02 3.70
CA GLY A 227 -9.00 13.22 3.95
C GLY A 227 -8.46 13.88 2.67
N GLY A 228 -8.56 13.18 1.52
CA GLY A 228 -8.11 13.67 0.21
C GLY A 228 -6.77 13.09 -0.26
N ASN A 229 -6.15 12.17 0.48
CA ASN A 229 -4.94 11.47 0.05
C ASN A 229 -5.31 10.13 -0.60
N GLU A 230 -5.18 10.02 -1.90
CA GLU A 230 -5.51 8.84 -2.69
C GLU A 230 -4.27 8.00 -3.05
N GLN A 231 -3.07 8.42 -2.60
CA GLN A 231 -1.80 7.73 -2.86
C GLN A 231 -1.56 6.62 -1.81
N ILE A 232 -2.31 5.53 -1.89
CA ILE A 232 -2.26 4.44 -0.92
C ILE A 232 -1.76 3.16 -1.58
N ILE A 233 -0.84 2.49 -0.89
CA ILE A 233 -0.32 1.16 -1.21
C ILE A 233 -0.78 0.23 -0.10
N LEU A 234 -1.55 -0.80 -0.42
CA LEU A 234 -1.96 -1.83 0.53
C LEU A 234 -0.81 -2.83 0.74
N CYS A 235 -0.66 -3.36 1.96
CA CYS A 235 0.39 -4.34 2.22
C CYS A 235 -0.16 -5.54 3.01
N GLU A 236 -0.21 -6.69 2.35
CA GLU A 236 -0.43 -7.98 3.00
C GLU A 236 0.85 -8.43 3.70
N ARG A 237 0.77 -8.82 4.99
CA ARG A 237 1.92 -9.19 5.81
C ARG A 237 1.69 -10.41 6.71
N GLY A 238 0.67 -11.18 6.42
CA GLY A 238 0.23 -12.32 7.20
C GLY A 238 -0.72 -11.94 8.33
N VAL A 239 -1.61 -12.87 8.63
CA VAL A 239 -2.59 -12.79 9.71
C VAL A 239 -2.34 -13.90 10.73
N ARG A 240 -2.70 -13.66 11.97
CA ARG A 240 -2.67 -14.68 13.02
C ARG A 240 -3.75 -15.71 12.77
N THR A 241 -3.35 -16.96 12.78
CA THR A 241 -4.25 -18.12 12.69
C THR A 241 -3.93 -19.10 13.83
N PHE A 242 -4.54 -20.28 13.80
CA PHE A 242 -4.19 -21.37 14.70
C PHE A 242 -2.82 -21.99 14.42
N GLU A 243 -2.23 -21.74 13.22
CA GLU A 243 -0.92 -22.28 12.83
C GLU A 243 0.22 -21.53 13.54
N THR A 244 1.19 -22.27 14.04
CA THR A 244 2.31 -21.74 14.84
C THR A 244 3.70 -22.00 14.25
N TYR A 245 3.78 -22.70 13.12
CA TYR A 245 5.05 -22.98 12.43
C TYR A 245 5.68 -21.74 11.79
N THR A 246 4.85 -20.81 11.38
CA THR A 246 5.26 -19.48 10.96
C THR A 246 4.73 -18.43 11.91
N ARG A 247 5.36 -17.27 11.97
CA ARG A 247 4.95 -16.16 12.83
C ARG A 247 3.50 -15.72 12.58
N ASN A 248 3.10 -15.70 11.30
CA ASN A 248 1.74 -15.47 10.82
C ASN A 248 1.53 -16.31 9.57
N THR A 249 0.28 -16.56 9.21
CA THR A 249 -0.09 -17.18 7.93
C THR A 249 -0.14 -16.10 6.85
N LEU A 250 0.71 -16.22 5.82
CA LEU A 250 0.67 -15.32 4.66
C LEU A 250 -0.58 -15.60 3.82
N ASP A 251 -1.45 -14.62 3.69
CA ASP A 251 -2.70 -14.72 2.93
C ASP A 251 -2.50 -14.21 1.50
N LEU A 252 -1.97 -15.06 0.61
CA LEU A 252 -1.79 -14.69 -0.79
C LEU A 252 -3.12 -14.57 -1.54
N SER A 253 -4.20 -15.21 -1.09
CA SER A 253 -5.53 -15.02 -1.68
C SER A 253 -6.03 -13.59 -1.51
N ALA A 254 -5.56 -12.88 -0.47
CA ALA A 254 -5.88 -11.47 -0.27
C ALA A 254 -5.43 -10.58 -1.44
N VAL A 255 -4.35 -10.93 -2.15
CA VAL A 255 -3.88 -10.15 -3.32
C VAL A 255 -4.95 -10.15 -4.41
N ALA A 256 -5.43 -11.33 -4.82
CA ALA A 256 -6.46 -11.45 -5.85
C ALA A 256 -7.78 -10.78 -5.42
N VAL A 257 -8.21 -10.98 -4.16
CA VAL A 257 -9.44 -10.37 -3.64
C VAL A 257 -9.32 -8.84 -3.54
N LEU A 258 -8.16 -8.30 -3.15
CA LEU A 258 -7.94 -6.87 -3.10
C LEU A 258 -7.95 -6.24 -4.50
N HIS A 259 -7.38 -6.90 -5.50
CA HIS A 259 -7.46 -6.44 -6.89
C HIS A 259 -8.88 -6.50 -7.47
N GLU A 260 -9.71 -7.45 -7.04
CA GLU A 260 -11.14 -7.49 -7.42
C GLU A 260 -11.93 -6.34 -6.76
N LEU A 261 -11.71 -6.09 -5.47
CA LEU A 261 -12.50 -5.14 -4.68
C LEU A 261 -12.01 -3.69 -4.78
N SER A 262 -10.71 -3.48 -5.04
CA SER A 262 -10.04 -2.18 -4.98
C SER A 262 -9.15 -1.95 -6.20
N HIS A 263 -8.91 -0.69 -6.50
CA HIS A 263 -7.98 -0.22 -7.53
C HIS A 263 -6.57 0.10 -6.98
N LEU A 264 -6.38 -0.03 -5.66
CA LEU A 264 -5.13 0.32 -4.98
C LEU A 264 -4.08 -0.78 -5.17
N PRO A 265 -2.79 -0.42 -5.38
CA PRO A 265 -1.73 -1.41 -5.51
C PRO A 265 -1.51 -2.21 -4.23
N VAL A 266 -1.11 -3.47 -4.40
CA VAL A 266 -0.92 -4.43 -3.30
C VAL A 266 0.52 -4.91 -3.24
N VAL A 267 1.20 -4.62 -2.14
CA VAL A 267 2.54 -5.13 -1.79
C VAL A 267 2.41 -6.30 -0.82
N VAL A 268 3.30 -7.27 -0.90
CA VAL A 268 3.35 -8.42 0.02
C VAL A 268 4.65 -8.41 0.80
N ASP A 269 4.55 -8.62 2.12
CA ASP A 269 5.66 -8.70 3.06
C ASP A 269 5.83 -10.14 3.58
N PRO A 270 6.62 -10.99 2.91
CA PRO A 270 6.85 -12.37 3.32
C PRO A 270 7.73 -12.48 4.57
N SER A 271 8.59 -11.48 4.85
CA SER A 271 9.48 -11.47 6.00
C SER A 271 8.70 -11.45 7.30
N HIS A 272 7.79 -10.48 7.46
CA HIS A 272 6.96 -10.37 8.66
C HIS A 272 5.86 -11.43 8.72
N ALA A 273 5.44 -11.97 7.59
CA ALA A 273 4.46 -13.06 7.57
C ALA A 273 5.08 -14.33 8.13
N THR A 274 6.16 -14.80 7.54
CA THR A 274 6.75 -16.09 7.91
C THR A 274 7.58 -16.06 9.18
N GLY A 275 8.26 -14.95 9.45
CA GLY A 275 9.15 -14.80 10.60
C GLY A 275 10.44 -15.63 10.52
N ALA A 276 10.78 -16.17 9.33
CA ALA A 276 11.94 -17.02 9.12
C ALA A 276 12.51 -16.85 7.70
N ALA A 277 13.79 -16.51 7.63
CA ALA A 277 14.52 -16.22 6.38
C ALA A 277 14.39 -17.33 5.32
N ARG A 278 14.40 -18.61 5.73
CA ARG A 278 14.27 -19.76 4.82
C ARG A 278 12.96 -19.82 4.03
N TYR A 279 11.91 -19.15 4.52
CA TYR A 279 10.60 -19.13 3.86
C TYR A 279 10.37 -17.90 3.01
N VAL A 280 11.22 -16.87 3.11
CA VAL A 280 11.05 -15.60 2.40
C VAL A 280 11.08 -15.82 0.87
N LYS A 281 12.07 -16.57 0.36
CA LYS A 281 12.20 -16.80 -1.08
C LYS A 281 10.96 -17.47 -1.70
N PRO A 282 10.51 -18.65 -1.24
CA PRO A 282 9.33 -19.29 -1.84
C PRO A 282 8.08 -18.43 -1.74
N MET A 283 7.88 -17.69 -0.63
CA MET A 283 6.72 -16.81 -0.46
C MET A 283 6.81 -15.54 -1.32
N ALA A 284 8.00 -14.97 -1.50
CA ALA A 284 8.22 -13.84 -2.41
C ALA A 284 7.92 -14.22 -3.87
N MET A 285 8.37 -15.41 -4.29
CA MET A 285 8.08 -15.94 -5.62
C MET A 285 6.58 -16.19 -5.83
N ALA A 286 5.90 -16.78 -4.85
CA ALA A 286 4.46 -17.01 -4.90
C ALA A 286 3.67 -15.68 -4.91
N ALA A 287 4.10 -14.69 -4.13
CA ALA A 287 3.50 -13.34 -4.13
C ALA A 287 3.62 -12.66 -5.50
N ALA A 288 4.79 -12.73 -6.14
CA ALA A 288 4.97 -12.21 -7.50
C ALA A 288 4.08 -12.95 -8.52
N ALA A 289 3.95 -14.27 -8.38
CA ALA A 289 3.13 -15.09 -9.27
C ALA A 289 1.61 -14.85 -9.10
N CYS A 290 1.14 -14.51 -7.90
CA CYS A 290 -0.28 -14.20 -7.68
C CYS A 290 -0.68 -12.76 -8.03
N GLY A 291 0.24 -11.98 -8.62
CA GLY A 291 -0.06 -10.65 -9.15
C GLY A 291 0.22 -9.48 -8.21
N ALA A 292 0.96 -9.67 -7.12
CA ALA A 292 1.35 -8.53 -6.27
C ALA A 292 2.06 -7.43 -7.08
N ASP A 293 1.83 -6.16 -6.72
CA ASP A 293 2.47 -4.98 -7.33
C ASP A 293 3.85 -4.68 -6.71
N GLY A 294 4.24 -5.44 -5.73
CA GLY A 294 5.57 -5.33 -5.13
C GLY A 294 5.78 -6.23 -3.94
N LEU A 295 7.01 -6.21 -3.44
CA LEU A 295 7.43 -6.97 -2.26
C LEU A 295 8.09 -6.05 -1.25
N MET A 296 7.94 -6.37 0.04
CA MET A 296 8.71 -5.79 1.13
C MET A 296 9.52 -6.88 1.82
N ILE A 297 10.86 -6.75 1.80
CA ILE A 297 11.78 -7.79 2.29
C ILE A 297 12.76 -7.20 3.29
N GLU A 298 12.96 -7.88 4.40
CA GLU A 298 13.96 -7.51 5.39
C GLU A 298 15.33 -8.07 5.02
N VAL A 299 16.33 -7.17 4.99
CA VAL A 299 17.73 -7.48 4.68
C VAL A 299 18.63 -6.89 5.76
N HIS A 300 19.56 -7.67 6.25
CA HIS A 300 20.54 -7.24 7.24
C HIS A 300 21.93 -7.79 6.89
N ASN A 301 22.96 -6.97 7.01
CA ASN A 301 24.35 -7.37 6.72
C ASN A 301 24.91 -8.38 7.75
N ASP A 302 24.34 -8.42 8.96
CA ASP A 302 24.65 -9.41 10.00
C ASP A 302 23.38 -9.81 10.77
N PRO A 303 22.51 -10.68 10.21
CA PRO A 303 21.23 -11.04 10.82
C PRO A 303 21.34 -11.66 12.23
N LYS A 304 22.51 -12.28 12.56
CA LYS A 304 22.72 -12.92 13.87
C LYS A 304 22.83 -11.91 15.01
N HIS A 305 23.32 -10.72 14.72
CA HIS A 305 23.50 -9.66 15.71
C HIS A 305 22.51 -8.51 15.55
N ALA A 306 21.51 -8.67 14.67
CA ALA A 306 20.46 -7.68 14.48
C ALA A 306 19.69 -7.41 15.78
N LEU A 307 19.48 -6.13 16.10
CA LEU A 307 18.72 -5.70 17.29
C LEU A 307 17.22 -6.01 17.17
N CYS A 308 16.74 -6.27 15.94
CA CYS A 308 15.32 -6.53 15.66
C CYS A 308 15.18 -7.53 14.50
N ASP A 309 14.30 -8.53 14.69
CA ASP A 309 13.82 -9.47 13.67
C ASP A 309 14.92 -10.18 12.83
N GLY A 310 16.10 -10.44 13.43
CA GLY A 310 17.22 -11.13 12.77
C GLY A 310 16.84 -12.48 12.13
N PRO A 311 16.06 -13.36 12.78
CA PRO A 311 15.71 -14.68 12.22
C PRO A 311 14.96 -14.64 10.87
N GLN A 312 14.28 -13.55 10.55
CA GLN A 312 13.55 -13.38 9.28
C GLN A 312 14.30 -12.54 8.25
N SER A 313 15.39 -11.87 8.64
CA SER A 313 16.19 -11.03 7.76
C SER A 313 17.08 -11.87 6.87
N LEU A 314 17.12 -11.54 5.58
CA LEU A 314 18.04 -12.12 4.61
C LEU A 314 19.41 -11.46 4.70
N THR A 315 20.47 -12.17 4.34
CA THR A 315 21.73 -11.49 3.99
C THR A 315 21.62 -10.81 2.62
N PRO A 316 22.50 -9.87 2.26
CA PRO A 316 22.54 -9.26 0.93
C PRO A 316 22.58 -10.29 -0.22
N GLU A 317 23.37 -11.36 -0.07
CA GLU A 317 23.50 -12.43 -1.08
C GLU A 317 22.22 -13.24 -1.21
N GLN A 318 21.55 -13.53 -0.09
CA GLN A 318 20.26 -14.21 -0.10
C GLN A 318 19.17 -13.34 -0.76
N PHE A 319 19.24 -12.03 -0.51
CA PHE A 319 18.32 -11.09 -1.14
C PHE A 319 18.51 -11.00 -2.67
N ASP A 320 19.76 -10.96 -3.14
CA ASP A 320 20.09 -10.99 -4.57
C ASP A 320 19.49 -12.21 -5.28
N ASP A 321 19.62 -13.39 -4.65
CA ASP A 321 19.03 -14.63 -5.17
C ASP A 321 17.49 -14.57 -5.20
N VAL A 322 16.86 -13.97 -4.20
CA VAL A 322 15.40 -13.74 -4.17
C VAL A 322 14.97 -12.78 -5.27
N ALA A 323 15.63 -11.64 -5.40
CA ALA A 323 15.31 -10.62 -6.38
C ALA A 323 15.40 -11.17 -7.81
N LYS A 324 16.47 -11.90 -8.13
CA LYS A 324 16.63 -12.56 -9.42
C LYS A 324 15.54 -13.59 -9.71
N ALA A 325 15.14 -14.40 -8.73
CA ALA A 325 14.09 -15.39 -8.88
C ALA A 325 12.71 -14.73 -9.11
N VAL A 326 12.39 -13.70 -8.35
CA VAL A 326 11.15 -12.92 -8.46
C VAL A 326 11.06 -12.24 -9.84
N MET A 327 12.13 -11.59 -10.30
CA MET A 327 12.12 -10.92 -11.61
C MET A 327 11.98 -11.88 -12.80
N LYS A 328 12.45 -13.13 -12.67
CA LYS A 328 12.18 -14.18 -13.69
C LYS A 328 10.69 -14.50 -13.77
N ILE A 329 10.01 -14.63 -12.62
CA ILE A 329 8.56 -14.88 -12.59
C ILE A 329 7.81 -13.71 -13.20
N ARG A 330 8.13 -12.47 -12.78
CA ARG A 330 7.49 -11.27 -13.33
C ARG A 330 7.65 -11.18 -14.85
N LYS A 331 8.84 -11.47 -15.37
CA LYS A 331 9.07 -11.47 -16.82
C LYS A 331 8.21 -12.51 -17.54
N ALA A 332 8.04 -13.70 -16.96
CA ALA A 332 7.19 -14.73 -17.55
C ALA A 332 5.71 -14.35 -17.60
N LEU A 333 5.22 -13.58 -16.61
CA LEU A 333 3.81 -13.12 -16.55
C LEU A 333 3.50 -11.95 -17.52
N VAL A 334 4.51 -11.21 -17.96
CA VAL A 334 4.32 -10.03 -18.84
C VAL A 334 4.62 -10.40 -20.31
N SER A 335 5.12 -11.62 -20.57
CA SER A 335 5.56 -12.07 -21.92
C SER A 335 4.43 -12.65 -22.78
N ASP A 336 3.18 -12.57 -22.33
CA ASP A 336 1.96 -12.89 -23.08
C ASP A 336 1.21 -11.60 -23.44
#